data_7f31aa9103ec843a12e6eee200afb23e
#
_entry.id   7f31aa9103ec843a12e6eee200afb23e
#
_cell.length_a   1.000
_cell.length_b   1.000
_cell.length_c   1.000
_cell.angle_alpha   90.00
_cell.angle_beta   90.00
_cell.angle_gamma   90.00
#
_symmetry.space_group_name_H-M   'P 1'
#
loop_
_entity.id
_entity.type
_entity.pdbx_description
1 polymer ?
#
loop_
_entity_poly.entity_id
_entity_poly.type
_entity_poly.pdbx_seq_one_letter_code
_entity_poly.pdbx_strand_id
1 'polypeptide(L)'
;MPLIDTSAWVEYLRDSNSATCNEVDRLLNFEPAICDPVRMELLAGAQDEQHVAQLEKLLARATVIKTESIDYDNAAAIYRACRRLGLTIRTHIDCLIAAIAIRTRTELLHKDSDFDAIAKVTTLRIRTPE
;
A
#
# COMPACT_ATOMS: atom_id res chain seq x y z
N MET A 1 0.50 -1.85 -13.52
CA MET A 1 1.48 -1.41 -12.49
C MET A 1 0.75 -1.27 -11.15
N PRO A 2 0.58 -2.37 -10.41
CA PRO A 2 -0.12 -2.33 -9.13
C PRO A 2 0.66 -1.57 -8.08
N LEU A 3 -0.06 -0.86 -7.20
CA LEU A 3 0.51 -0.25 -6.01
C LEU A 3 0.60 -1.33 -4.93
N ILE A 4 1.77 -1.48 -4.31
CA ILE A 4 2.00 -2.48 -3.29
C ILE A 4 1.99 -1.79 -1.92
N ASP A 5 1.03 -2.18 -1.06
CA ASP A 5 0.92 -1.65 0.29
C ASP A 5 2.04 -2.19 1.19
N THR A 6 2.28 -1.48 2.28
CA THR A 6 3.25 -1.90 3.31
C THR A 6 3.01 -3.33 3.75
N SER A 7 1.76 -3.72 3.99
CA SER A 7 1.42 -5.07 4.45
C SER A 7 1.86 -6.15 3.47
N ALA A 8 1.77 -5.88 2.18
CA ALA A 8 2.22 -6.83 1.16
C ALA A 8 3.76 -6.88 1.09
N TRP A 9 4.43 -5.73 1.18
CA TRP A 9 5.90 -5.70 1.24
C TRP A 9 6.42 -6.48 2.45
N VAL A 10 5.75 -6.36 3.60
CA VAL A 10 6.13 -7.08 4.81
C VAL A 10 6.04 -8.59 4.61
N GLU A 11 5.00 -9.08 3.92
CA GLU A 11 4.89 -10.50 3.57
C GLU A 11 6.08 -10.96 2.73
N TYR A 12 6.48 -10.14 1.77
CA TYR A 12 7.64 -10.44 0.93
C TYR A 12 8.95 -10.43 1.73
N LEU A 13 9.15 -9.41 2.56
CA LEU A 13 10.38 -9.26 3.35
C LEU A 13 10.54 -10.37 4.40
N ARG A 14 9.42 -10.91 4.91
CA ARG A 14 9.43 -12.04 5.84
C ARG A 14 9.59 -13.38 5.14
N ASP A 15 9.54 -13.39 3.82
CA ASP A 15 9.58 -14.63 3.03
C ASP A 15 8.51 -15.62 3.50
N SER A 16 7.28 -15.11 3.66
CA SER A 16 6.17 -15.86 4.29
C SER A 16 5.64 -17.00 3.43
N ASN A 17 6.00 -17.03 2.15
CA ASN A 17 5.49 -17.98 1.16
C ASN A 17 3.96 -17.91 0.97
N SER A 18 3.34 -16.80 1.37
CA SER A 18 1.93 -16.55 1.12
C SER A 18 1.70 -16.21 -0.35
N ALA A 19 0.43 -16.27 -0.79
CA ALA A 19 0.06 -15.84 -2.14
C ALA A 19 0.47 -14.38 -2.37
N THR A 20 0.30 -13.52 -1.37
CA THR A 20 0.71 -12.12 -1.44
C THR A 20 2.22 -11.98 -1.58
N CYS A 21 3.01 -12.72 -0.79
CA CYS A 21 4.46 -12.76 -0.90
C CYS A 21 4.90 -13.12 -2.32
N ASN A 22 4.32 -14.17 -2.87
CA ASN A 22 4.67 -14.65 -4.21
C ASN A 22 4.28 -13.64 -5.28
N GLU A 23 3.17 -12.93 -5.09
CA GLU A 23 2.74 -11.89 -6.04
C GLU A 23 3.69 -10.69 -6.02
N VAL A 24 4.18 -10.26 -4.87
CA VAL A 24 5.20 -9.20 -4.79
C VAL A 24 6.46 -9.63 -5.53
N ASP A 25 6.91 -10.86 -5.30
CA ASP A 25 8.09 -11.40 -5.97
C ASP A 25 7.93 -11.36 -7.49
N ARG A 26 6.77 -11.77 -7.97
CA ARG A 26 6.47 -11.73 -9.41
C ARG A 26 6.45 -10.30 -9.95
N LEU A 27 5.78 -9.38 -9.23
CA LEU A 27 5.65 -7.98 -9.65
C LEU A 27 6.99 -7.24 -9.70
N LEU A 28 7.95 -7.65 -8.89
CA LEU A 28 9.28 -7.05 -8.93
C LEU A 28 9.96 -7.20 -10.30
N ASN A 29 9.51 -8.12 -11.13
CA ASN A 29 10.00 -8.28 -12.50
C ASN A 29 9.19 -7.44 -13.51
N PHE A 30 8.13 -6.73 -13.10
CA PHE A 30 7.19 -6.04 -13.98
C PHE A 30 6.87 -4.61 -13.53
N GLU A 31 7.79 -3.89 -12.98
CA GLU A 31 7.60 -2.50 -12.53
C GLU A 31 6.45 -2.33 -11.52
N PRO A 32 6.63 -2.77 -10.27
CA PRO A 32 5.65 -2.48 -9.23
C PRO A 32 5.65 -0.99 -8.90
N ALA A 33 4.55 -0.50 -8.34
CA ALA A 33 4.44 0.88 -7.90
C ALA A 33 4.56 0.98 -6.38
N ILE A 34 5.13 2.08 -5.92
CA ILE A 34 5.20 2.44 -4.49
C ILE A 34 4.79 3.91 -4.34
N CYS A 35 4.21 4.25 -3.20
CA CYS A 35 3.92 5.64 -2.86
C CYS A 35 4.71 6.05 -1.61
N ASP A 36 4.85 7.36 -1.40
CA ASP A 36 5.66 7.88 -0.30
C ASP A 36 5.19 7.40 1.08
N PRO A 37 3.89 7.34 1.39
CA PRO A 37 3.45 6.79 2.68
C PRO A 37 3.93 5.36 2.94
N VAL A 38 3.88 4.49 1.93
CA VAL A 38 4.37 3.12 2.05
C VAL A 38 5.88 3.11 2.27
N ARG A 39 6.61 3.90 1.48
CA ARG A 39 8.06 4.01 1.63
C ARG A 39 8.42 4.47 3.04
N MET A 40 7.73 5.48 3.56
CA MET A 40 7.94 5.97 4.92
C MET A 40 7.77 4.87 5.96
N GLU A 41 6.68 4.10 5.86
CA GLU A 41 6.40 3.03 6.82
C GLU A 41 7.48 1.94 6.78
N LEU A 42 7.92 1.56 5.58
CA LEU A 42 8.95 0.53 5.44
C LEU A 42 10.29 1.01 6.00
N LEU A 43 10.70 2.24 5.67
CA LEU A 43 11.96 2.77 6.17
C LEU A 43 11.93 3.02 7.68
N ALA A 44 10.77 3.43 8.22
CA ALA A 44 10.61 3.61 9.66
C ALA A 44 10.76 2.29 10.43
N GLY A 45 10.44 1.16 9.80
CA GLY A 45 10.59 -0.15 10.41
C GLY A 45 12.01 -0.73 10.34
N ALA A 46 12.94 -0.05 9.67
CA ALA A 46 14.32 -0.54 9.56
C ALA A 46 15.01 -0.50 10.92
N GLN A 47 15.83 -1.52 11.20
CA GLN A 47 16.47 -1.69 12.51
C GLN A 47 17.77 -0.90 12.64
N ASP A 48 18.46 -0.64 11.54
CA ASP A 48 19.74 0.07 11.52
C ASP A 48 19.97 0.67 10.13
N GLU A 49 21.06 1.43 9.95
CA GLU A 49 21.36 2.09 8.70
C GLU A 49 21.68 1.12 7.56
N GLN A 50 22.25 -0.04 7.87
CA GLN A 50 22.49 -1.08 6.87
C GLN A 50 21.16 -1.62 6.32
N HIS A 51 20.18 -1.83 7.19
CA HIS A 51 18.84 -2.26 6.81
C HIS A 51 18.14 -1.19 5.95
N VAL A 52 18.29 0.10 6.33
CA VAL A 52 17.78 1.21 5.51
C VAL A 52 18.34 1.13 4.10
N ALA A 53 19.66 0.98 3.96
CA ALA A 53 20.31 0.92 2.65
C ALA A 53 19.80 -0.27 1.82
N GLN A 54 19.59 -1.41 2.44
CA GLN A 54 19.03 -2.60 1.77
C GLN A 54 17.61 -2.35 1.26
N LEU A 55 16.77 -1.71 2.10
CA LEU A 55 15.40 -1.37 1.72
C LEU A 55 15.39 -0.36 0.57
N GLU A 56 16.21 0.69 0.66
CA GLU A 56 16.29 1.69 -0.40
C GLU A 56 16.67 1.07 -1.74
N LYS A 57 17.61 0.12 -1.73
CA LYS A 57 18.02 -0.59 -2.94
C LYS A 57 16.89 -1.42 -3.53
N LEU A 58 16.13 -2.12 -2.68
CA LEU A 58 14.96 -2.89 -3.11
C LEU A 58 13.88 -1.97 -3.69
N LEU A 59 13.54 -0.90 -2.96
CA LEU A 59 12.46 0.00 -3.35
C LEU A 59 12.80 0.84 -4.59
N ALA A 60 14.07 0.98 -4.91
CA ALA A 60 14.49 1.63 -6.15
C ALA A 60 14.01 0.90 -7.40
N ARG A 61 13.61 -0.37 -7.27
CA ARG A 61 13.03 -1.16 -8.38
C ARG A 61 11.58 -0.80 -8.68
N ALA A 62 10.94 -0.04 -7.80
CA ALA A 62 9.53 0.34 -7.95
C ALA A 62 9.41 1.74 -8.53
N THR A 63 8.35 1.97 -9.30
CA THR A 63 8.01 3.29 -9.79
C THR A 63 7.24 4.04 -8.72
N VAL A 64 7.65 5.28 -8.42
CA VAL A 64 6.99 6.08 -7.38
C VAL A 64 5.75 6.77 -7.95
N ILE A 65 4.61 6.54 -7.31
CA ILE A 65 3.39 7.31 -7.55
C ILE A 65 3.39 8.47 -6.56
N LYS A 66 3.43 9.70 -7.09
CA LYS A 66 3.48 10.89 -6.25
C LYS A 66 2.21 11.08 -5.44
N THR A 67 2.37 11.46 -4.17
CA THR A 67 1.26 11.91 -3.32
C THR A 67 0.96 13.37 -3.67
N GLU A 68 -0.33 13.70 -3.78
CA GLU A 68 -0.79 15.06 -4.05
C GLU A 68 -1.63 15.57 -2.89
N SER A 69 -1.75 16.89 -2.77
CA SER A 69 -2.50 17.51 -1.67
C SER A 69 -3.93 17.01 -1.58
N ILE A 70 -4.58 16.79 -2.74
CA ILE A 70 -5.96 16.31 -2.79
C ILE A 70 -6.11 14.91 -2.17
N ASP A 71 -5.05 14.12 -2.19
CA ASP A 71 -5.10 12.77 -1.61
C ASP A 71 -5.38 12.82 -0.10
N TYR A 72 -4.89 13.84 0.60
CA TYR A 72 -5.14 14.01 2.03
C TYR A 72 -6.61 14.33 2.31
N ASP A 73 -7.21 15.23 1.51
CA ASP A 73 -8.63 15.55 1.64
C ASP A 73 -9.49 14.33 1.34
N ASN A 74 -9.13 13.58 0.30
CA ASN A 74 -9.85 12.38 -0.08
C ASN A 74 -9.70 11.27 0.97
N ALA A 75 -8.50 11.15 1.58
CA ALA A 75 -8.28 10.20 2.67
C ALA A 75 -9.19 10.50 3.86
N ALA A 76 -9.31 11.78 4.22
CA ALA A 76 -10.23 12.21 5.30
C ALA A 76 -11.67 11.84 4.96
N ALA A 77 -12.08 12.05 3.71
CA ALA A 77 -13.44 11.69 3.27
C ALA A 77 -13.68 10.18 3.33
N ILE A 78 -12.68 9.38 2.94
CA ILE A 78 -12.76 7.92 3.03
C ILE A 78 -12.92 7.48 4.47
N TYR A 79 -12.13 8.05 5.38
CA TYR A 79 -12.22 7.73 6.81
C TYR A 79 -13.62 8.01 7.35
N ARG A 80 -14.18 9.19 7.01
CA ARG A 80 -15.53 9.54 7.46
C ARG A 80 -16.59 8.61 6.88
N ALA A 81 -16.45 8.22 5.61
CA ALA A 81 -17.40 7.31 4.96
C ALA A 81 -17.40 5.94 5.64
N CYS A 82 -16.22 5.42 5.96
CA CYS A 82 -16.10 4.15 6.71
C CYS A 82 -16.75 4.28 8.09
N ARG A 83 -16.45 5.35 8.81
CA ARG A 83 -16.99 5.57 10.14
C ARG A 83 -18.53 5.62 10.14
N ARG A 84 -19.14 6.28 9.13
CA ARG A 84 -20.61 6.35 9.02
C ARG A 84 -21.25 4.98 8.87
N LEU A 85 -20.54 4.01 8.31
CA LEU A 85 -21.05 2.65 8.15
C LEU A 85 -20.58 1.71 9.27
N GLY A 86 -19.99 2.26 10.34
CA GLY A 86 -19.52 1.46 11.46
C GLY A 86 -18.25 0.67 11.16
N LEU A 87 -17.55 0.99 10.06
CA LEU A 87 -16.31 0.34 9.72
C LEU A 87 -15.15 1.12 10.35
N THR A 88 -14.35 0.44 11.17
CA THR A 88 -13.21 1.05 11.85
C THR A 88 -11.95 0.81 11.03
N ILE A 89 -11.32 1.90 10.59
CA ILE A 89 -10.02 1.85 9.93
C ILE A 89 -8.98 2.28 10.97
N ARG A 90 -7.94 1.46 11.17
CA ARG A 90 -6.99 1.65 12.26
C ARG A 90 -6.10 2.88 12.08
N THR A 91 -5.77 3.25 10.85
CA THR A 91 -4.88 4.39 10.60
C THR A 91 -5.37 5.25 9.45
N HIS A 92 -5.11 6.55 9.52
CA HIS A 92 -5.39 7.47 8.43
C HIS A 92 -4.46 7.22 7.24
N ILE A 93 -3.29 6.62 7.47
CA ILE A 93 -2.34 6.31 6.39
C ILE A 93 -2.94 5.30 5.42
N ASP A 94 -3.70 4.32 5.90
CA ASP A 94 -4.36 3.36 5.02
C ASP A 94 -5.36 4.07 4.10
N CYS A 95 -6.09 5.06 4.63
CA CYS A 95 -7.00 5.87 3.83
C CYS A 95 -6.23 6.71 2.79
N LEU A 96 -5.06 7.22 3.15
CA LEU A 96 -4.21 7.98 2.25
C LEU A 96 -3.68 7.10 1.11
N ILE A 97 -3.21 5.90 1.41
CA ILE A 97 -2.76 4.95 0.41
C ILE A 97 -3.90 4.61 -0.55
N ALA A 98 -5.09 4.34 0.00
CA ALA A 98 -6.28 4.08 -0.80
C ALA A 98 -6.62 5.26 -1.71
N ALA A 99 -6.57 6.48 -1.18
CA ALA A 99 -6.86 7.69 -1.96
C ALA A 99 -5.91 7.83 -3.15
N ILE A 100 -4.61 7.56 -2.94
CA ILE A 100 -3.61 7.60 -4.01
C ILE A 100 -3.94 6.56 -5.09
N ALA A 101 -4.26 5.34 -4.70
CA ALA A 101 -4.60 4.27 -5.62
C ALA A 101 -5.85 4.62 -6.44
N ILE A 102 -6.88 5.17 -5.77
CA ILE A 102 -8.12 5.58 -6.44
C ILE A 102 -7.87 6.69 -7.46
N ARG A 103 -7.15 7.76 -7.06
CA ARG A 103 -6.85 8.88 -7.95
C ARG A 103 -6.11 8.44 -9.20
N THR A 104 -5.17 7.52 -9.05
CA THR A 104 -4.33 7.05 -10.15
C THR A 104 -4.91 5.85 -10.88
N ARG A 105 -6.10 5.38 -10.46
CA ARG A 105 -6.78 4.21 -11.04
C ARG A 105 -5.86 2.98 -11.05
N THR A 106 -5.16 2.78 -9.96
CA THR A 106 -4.18 1.71 -9.78
C THR A 106 -4.76 0.67 -8.84
N GLU A 107 -4.60 -0.61 -9.18
CA GLU A 107 -4.95 -1.68 -8.26
C GLU A 107 -4.02 -1.68 -7.05
N LEU A 108 -4.54 -2.07 -5.90
CA LEU A 108 -3.79 -2.15 -4.65
C LEU A 108 -3.61 -3.61 -4.25
N LEU A 109 -2.36 -4.04 -4.10
CA LEU A 109 -2.01 -5.33 -3.51
C LEU A 109 -1.74 -5.15 -2.03
N HIS A 110 -2.47 -5.88 -1.18
CA HIS A 110 -2.36 -5.73 0.27
C HIS A 110 -2.58 -7.05 1.01
N LYS A 111 -2.24 -7.03 2.30
CA LYS A 111 -2.51 -8.11 3.24
C LYS A 111 -3.09 -7.53 4.54
N ASP A 112 -4.07 -6.61 4.41
CA ASP A 112 -4.69 -5.92 5.55
C ASP A 112 -6.19 -5.74 5.28
N SER A 113 -7.03 -6.30 6.13
CA SER A 113 -8.49 -6.27 5.98
C SER A 113 -9.08 -4.86 5.97
N ASP A 114 -8.36 -3.84 6.46
CA ASP A 114 -8.83 -2.46 6.41
C ASP A 114 -9.07 -1.99 4.97
N PHE A 115 -8.25 -2.45 4.02
CA PHE A 115 -8.47 -2.11 2.61
C PHE A 115 -9.70 -2.78 2.01
N ASP A 116 -10.05 -3.98 2.49
CA ASP A 116 -11.30 -4.61 2.06
C ASP A 116 -12.50 -3.81 2.55
N ALA A 117 -12.43 -3.25 3.76
CA ALA A 117 -13.47 -2.37 4.28
C ALA A 117 -13.55 -1.09 3.44
N ILE A 118 -12.42 -0.47 3.12
CA ILE A 118 -12.37 0.74 2.29
C ILE A 118 -12.96 0.47 0.90
N ALA A 119 -12.66 -0.68 0.32
CA ALA A 119 -13.16 -1.05 -1.00
C ALA A 119 -14.69 -1.17 -1.04
N LYS A 120 -15.35 -1.42 0.10
CA LYS A 120 -16.82 -1.50 0.18
C LYS A 120 -17.49 -0.13 0.02
N VAL A 121 -16.80 0.96 0.33
CA VAL A 121 -17.37 2.32 0.33
C VAL A 121 -16.74 3.22 -0.71
N THR A 122 -15.82 2.71 -1.53
CA THR A 122 -15.10 3.50 -2.53
C THR A 122 -14.98 2.72 -3.82
N THR A 123 -14.33 3.34 -4.82
CA THR A 123 -13.99 2.69 -6.09
C THR A 123 -12.61 2.04 -6.07
N LEU A 124 -12.02 1.84 -4.88
CA LEU A 124 -10.74 1.16 -4.76
C LEU A 124 -10.79 -0.23 -5.38
N ARG A 125 -9.83 -0.52 -6.24
CA ARG A 125 -9.70 -1.84 -6.86
C ARG A 125 -8.59 -2.62 -6.15
N ILE A 126 -8.94 -3.79 -5.66
CA ILE A 126 -8.01 -4.67 -4.96
C ILE A 126 -7.44 -5.65 -5.98
N ARG A 127 -6.12 -5.81 -5.95
CA ARG A 127 -5.46 -6.85 -6.73
C ARG A 127 -5.44 -8.14 -5.94
N THR A 128 -6.07 -9.16 -6.51
CA THR A 128 -6.05 -10.51 -5.92
C THR A 128 -4.78 -11.22 -6.40
N PRO A 129 -3.97 -11.80 -5.49
CA PRO A 129 -2.81 -12.59 -5.90
C PRO A 129 -3.22 -13.79 -6.73
N GLU A 130 -2.42 -14.10 -7.73
CA GLU A 130 -2.62 -15.28 -8.57
C GLU A 130 -2.14 -16.56 -7.89
#